data_d38dc27abb27738a29ab2370717acd8a
#
_entry.id   d38dc27abb27738a29ab2370717acd8a
#
_cell.length_a   1.000
_cell.length_b   1.000
_cell.length_c   1.000
_cell.angle_alpha   90.00
_cell.angle_beta   90.00
_cell.angle_gamma   90.00
#
_symmetry.space_group_name_H-M   'P 1'
#
loop_
_entity.id
_entity.type
_entity.pdbx_description
1 polymer ?
#
loop_
_entity_poly.entity_id
_entity_poly.type
_entity_poly.pdbx_seq_one_letter_code
_entity_poly.pdbx_strand_id
1 'polypeptide(L)'
;MIKRNLLFVILASLSSLSLRAQTPTPADAMALEQQGSLAEAERTWRLITQNTPDDAAAFASLGLVLSKETKYEEAITAYKKALALNPKLPGIQLNWGIAEFKQGRFHEAITPLAGALAADPDSAQARTLLGLSCYGAKQFAEASKYLAVVVKTQPSNTELRKVLAQSCLLAKNYSCAESEFRQIVQQNPDSASAHVLMGEALDGMSRTPEAIVEFQAAAKVAPREPDVNFGLGYLQWKSHHYDDAKVSFQNELAIDPNHAQALAYLGDIAMKENNFGQALAYLEKAVQQRTDLRVAYLDLGVVLMEQKHYPEAMAALQTAIKLDPTRPDAHFRLGRLYQALGNAPEAEREFAKVRELHEKEDDVASKMGKPPE
;
A
#
# COMPACT_ATOMS: atom_id res chain seq x y z
N MET A 1 80.09 -67.04 -36.91
CA MET A 1 79.12 -67.00 -35.79
C MET A 1 78.37 -65.63 -35.88
N ILE A 2 77.20 -65.63 -36.49
CA ILE A 2 76.39 -64.40 -36.68
C ILE A 2 75.11 -64.60 -35.88
N LYS A 3 74.93 -63.81 -34.85
CA LYS A 3 73.66 -63.75 -34.08
C LYS A 3 72.71 -62.81 -34.76
N ARG A 4 71.56 -63.28 -35.26
CA ARG A 4 70.46 -62.55 -35.80
C ARG A 4 69.55 -62.10 -34.63
N ASN A 5 69.47 -60.79 -34.35
CA ASN A 5 68.49 -60.20 -33.46
C ASN A 5 67.15 -60.04 -34.17
N LEU A 6 66.14 -60.72 -33.67
CA LEU A 6 64.75 -60.54 -34.14
C LEU A 6 64.08 -59.46 -33.33
N LEU A 7 63.74 -58.35 -34.01
CA LEU A 7 63.02 -57.20 -33.42
C LEU A 7 61.54 -57.47 -33.54
N PHE A 8 60.87 -57.69 -32.38
CA PHE A 8 59.43 -57.78 -32.32
C PHE A 8 58.86 -56.39 -32.23
N VAL A 9 58.14 -55.93 -33.26
CA VAL A 9 57.38 -54.70 -33.28
C VAL A 9 55.97 -55.05 -32.77
N ILE A 10 55.65 -54.65 -31.52
CA ILE A 10 54.28 -54.72 -30.99
C ILE A 10 53.52 -53.43 -31.48
N LEU A 11 52.62 -53.62 -32.45
CA LEU A 11 51.62 -52.62 -32.81
C LEU A 11 50.57 -52.61 -31.72
N ALA A 12 50.65 -51.59 -30.83
CA ALA A 12 49.56 -51.30 -29.91
C ALA A 12 48.48 -50.52 -30.71
N SER A 13 47.39 -51.18 -31.03
CA SER A 13 46.17 -50.55 -31.57
C SER A 13 45.49 -49.84 -30.45
N LEU A 14 45.68 -48.48 -30.41
CA LEU A 14 44.87 -47.57 -29.61
C LEU A 14 43.45 -47.54 -30.22
N SER A 15 42.56 -48.39 -29.73
CA SER A 15 41.13 -48.18 -29.93
C SER A 15 40.69 -46.97 -29.10
N SER A 16 40.58 -45.83 -29.77
CA SER A 16 39.91 -44.65 -29.21
C SER A 16 38.42 -45.02 -28.99
N LEU A 17 38.10 -45.46 -27.79
CA LEU A 17 36.71 -45.40 -27.34
C LEU A 17 36.33 -43.95 -27.26
N SER A 18 35.68 -43.44 -28.33
CA SER A 18 34.91 -42.22 -28.24
C SER A 18 33.78 -42.48 -27.26
N LEU A 19 33.97 -42.03 -26.00
CA LEU A 19 32.86 -41.88 -25.08
C LEU A 19 31.88 -40.90 -25.76
N ARG A 20 30.87 -41.43 -26.44
CA ARG A 20 29.71 -40.63 -26.80
C ARG A 20 29.13 -40.19 -25.47
N ALA A 21 29.31 -38.90 -25.11
CA ALA A 21 28.57 -38.27 -24.02
C ALA A 21 27.08 -38.57 -24.29
N GLN A 22 26.48 -39.41 -23.45
CA GLN A 22 25.04 -39.67 -23.55
C GLN A 22 24.33 -38.32 -23.46
N THR A 23 23.48 -38.04 -24.45
CA THR A 23 22.63 -36.85 -24.39
C THR A 23 21.79 -36.96 -23.14
N PRO A 24 21.82 -35.93 -22.25
CA PRO A 24 21.11 -36.01 -20.98
C PRO A 24 19.61 -36.14 -21.21
N THR A 25 18.98 -36.98 -20.42
CA THR A 25 17.53 -37.25 -20.49
C THR A 25 16.78 -36.54 -19.39
N PRO A 26 15.46 -36.31 -19.55
CA PRO A 26 14.62 -35.78 -18.47
C PRO A 26 14.72 -36.60 -17.18
N ALA A 27 14.89 -37.91 -17.28
CA ALA A 27 15.04 -38.81 -16.12
C ALA A 27 16.32 -38.48 -15.31
N ASP A 28 17.43 -38.21 -16.02
CA ASP A 28 18.68 -37.83 -15.35
C ASP A 28 18.54 -36.50 -14.58
N ALA A 29 17.89 -35.52 -15.20
CA ALA A 29 17.65 -34.23 -14.57
C ALA A 29 16.71 -34.34 -13.35
N MET A 30 15.64 -35.13 -13.44
CA MET A 30 14.73 -35.40 -12.32
C MET A 30 15.42 -36.14 -11.17
N ALA A 31 16.31 -37.06 -11.48
CA ALA A 31 17.10 -37.78 -10.45
C ALA A 31 18.02 -36.83 -9.68
N LEU A 32 18.65 -35.84 -10.38
CA LEU A 32 19.46 -34.81 -9.75
C LEU A 32 18.62 -33.89 -8.86
N GLU A 33 17.40 -33.52 -9.29
CA GLU A 33 16.48 -32.78 -8.44
C GLU A 33 16.11 -33.52 -7.15
N GLN A 34 15.81 -34.81 -7.25
CA GLN A 34 15.47 -35.65 -6.09
C GLN A 34 16.65 -35.79 -5.12
N GLN A 35 17.88 -35.77 -5.62
CA GLN A 35 19.11 -35.79 -4.82
C GLN A 35 19.43 -34.39 -4.21
N GLY A 36 18.69 -33.32 -4.57
CA GLY A 36 18.96 -31.99 -4.15
C GLY A 36 20.09 -31.27 -4.88
N SER A 37 20.65 -31.88 -5.93
CA SER A 37 21.73 -31.33 -6.77
C SER A 37 21.17 -30.31 -7.77
N LEU A 38 20.57 -29.24 -7.29
CA LEU A 38 19.82 -28.30 -8.12
C LEU A 38 20.66 -27.64 -9.23
N ALA A 39 21.91 -27.26 -8.95
CA ALA A 39 22.80 -26.68 -9.95
C ALA A 39 23.19 -27.66 -11.09
N GLU A 40 23.22 -28.93 -10.81
CA GLU A 40 23.45 -29.95 -11.83
C GLU A 40 22.18 -30.27 -12.61
N ALA A 41 21.03 -30.29 -11.92
CA ALA A 41 19.73 -30.43 -12.54
C ALA A 41 19.45 -29.27 -13.50
N GLU A 42 19.75 -28.02 -13.09
CA GLU A 42 19.65 -26.83 -13.95
C GLU A 42 20.48 -27.01 -15.24
N ARG A 43 21.78 -27.35 -15.09
CA ARG A 43 22.66 -27.56 -16.24
C ARG A 43 22.11 -28.61 -17.20
N THR A 44 21.60 -29.68 -16.63
CA THR A 44 21.01 -30.80 -17.39
C THR A 44 19.74 -30.35 -18.12
N TRP A 45 18.82 -29.62 -17.45
CA TRP A 45 17.62 -29.09 -18.08
C TRP A 45 17.93 -28.07 -19.17
N ARG A 46 18.96 -27.21 -18.99
CA ARG A 46 19.41 -26.29 -20.04
C ARG A 46 19.88 -27.00 -21.29
N LEU A 47 20.65 -28.08 -21.15
CA LEU A 47 21.08 -28.92 -22.29
C LEU A 47 19.88 -29.58 -22.96
N ILE A 48 18.91 -30.08 -22.20
CA ILE A 48 17.69 -30.69 -22.76
C ILE A 48 16.91 -29.66 -23.57
N THR A 49 16.66 -28.46 -23.00
CA THR A 49 15.92 -27.38 -23.69
C THR A 49 16.64 -26.84 -24.92
N GLN A 50 17.98 -26.91 -24.98
CA GLN A 50 18.77 -26.59 -26.18
C GLN A 50 18.60 -27.64 -27.26
N ASN A 51 18.56 -28.91 -26.89
CA ASN A 51 18.43 -30.04 -27.83
C ASN A 51 16.98 -30.26 -28.29
N THR A 52 16.01 -29.87 -27.46
CA THR A 52 14.58 -30.01 -27.74
C THR A 52 13.86 -28.67 -27.51
N PRO A 53 14.04 -27.69 -28.39
CA PRO A 53 13.53 -26.32 -28.20
C PRO A 53 11.99 -26.20 -28.25
N ASP A 54 11.30 -27.26 -28.65
CA ASP A 54 9.84 -27.34 -28.75
C ASP A 54 9.21 -28.10 -27.58
N ASP A 55 10.02 -28.61 -26.64
CA ASP A 55 9.51 -29.34 -25.47
C ASP A 55 9.06 -28.40 -24.36
N ALA A 56 7.75 -28.16 -24.31
CA ALA A 56 7.13 -27.33 -23.27
C ALA A 56 7.36 -27.88 -21.84
N ALA A 57 7.41 -29.20 -21.67
CA ALA A 57 7.59 -29.81 -20.36
C ALA A 57 9.02 -29.63 -19.86
N ALA A 58 10.01 -29.68 -20.75
CA ALA A 58 11.41 -29.43 -20.40
C ALA A 58 11.62 -27.98 -19.93
N PHE A 59 11.02 -26.98 -20.63
CA PHE A 59 11.06 -25.58 -20.17
C PHE A 59 10.33 -25.37 -18.84
N ALA A 60 9.21 -26.05 -18.59
CA ALA A 60 8.51 -26.01 -17.33
C ALA A 60 9.37 -26.53 -16.17
N SER A 61 10.04 -27.65 -16.39
CA SER A 61 10.95 -28.25 -15.40
C SER A 61 12.18 -27.40 -15.15
N LEU A 62 12.78 -26.80 -16.20
CA LEU A 62 13.85 -25.79 -16.04
C LEU A 62 13.39 -24.65 -15.18
N GLY A 63 12.21 -24.08 -15.44
CA GLY A 63 11.63 -23.01 -14.63
C GLY A 63 11.44 -23.41 -13.17
N LEU A 64 11.02 -24.64 -12.91
CA LEU A 64 10.84 -25.14 -11.54
C LEU A 64 12.17 -25.23 -10.79
N VAL A 65 13.22 -25.76 -11.41
CA VAL A 65 14.56 -25.85 -10.80
C VAL A 65 15.12 -24.45 -10.54
N LEU A 66 15.00 -23.53 -11.51
CA LEU A 66 15.43 -22.15 -11.36
C LEU A 66 14.68 -21.44 -10.22
N SER A 67 13.38 -21.72 -10.05
CA SER A 67 12.59 -21.17 -8.93
C SER A 67 13.08 -21.72 -7.58
N LYS A 68 13.43 -23.00 -7.50
CA LYS A 68 14.02 -23.61 -6.28
C LYS A 68 15.38 -23.00 -5.94
N GLU A 69 16.14 -22.58 -6.93
CA GLU A 69 17.40 -21.84 -6.76
C GLU A 69 17.22 -20.33 -6.58
N THR A 70 15.98 -19.85 -6.42
CA THR A 70 15.63 -18.43 -6.31
C THR A 70 16.00 -17.56 -7.52
N LYS A 71 16.30 -18.16 -8.67
CA LYS A 71 16.59 -17.51 -9.95
C LYS A 71 15.27 -17.16 -10.67
N TYR A 72 14.44 -16.33 -10.03
CA TYR A 72 13.05 -16.12 -10.45
C TYR A 72 12.93 -15.50 -11.84
N GLU A 73 13.82 -14.57 -12.24
CA GLU A 73 13.82 -13.96 -13.58
C GLU A 73 13.94 -15.00 -14.70
N GLU A 74 14.90 -15.89 -14.53
CA GLU A 74 15.15 -16.94 -15.50
C GLU A 74 14.03 -17.99 -15.48
N ALA A 75 13.50 -18.28 -14.28
CA ALA A 75 12.35 -19.17 -14.12
C ALA A 75 11.10 -18.61 -14.85
N ILE A 76 10.81 -17.32 -14.72
CA ILE A 76 9.71 -16.65 -15.40
C ILE A 76 9.88 -16.76 -16.92
N THR A 77 11.10 -16.55 -17.42
CA THR A 77 11.42 -16.67 -18.85
C THR A 77 11.15 -18.09 -19.34
N ALA A 78 11.57 -19.10 -18.58
CA ALA A 78 11.33 -20.50 -18.91
C ALA A 78 9.83 -20.85 -18.88
N TYR A 79 9.07 -20.40 -17.86
CA TYR A 79 7.63 -20.61 -17.79
C TYR A 79 6.87 -19.95 -18.94
N LYS A 80 7.23 -18.71 -19.31
CA LYS A 80 6.64 -18.04 -20.48
C LYS A 80 6.90 -18.79 -21.77
N LYS A 81 8.11 -19.36 -21.94
CA LYS A 81 8.43 -20.20 -23.10
C LYS A 81 7.62 -21.49 -23.09
N ALA A 82 7.49 -22.16 -21.93
CA ALA A 82 6.67 -23.36 -21.78
C ALA A 82 5.21 -23.11 -22.18
N LEU A 83 4.60 -22.02 -21.69
CA LEU A 83 3.23 -21.64 -22.00
C LEU A 83 3.03 -21.18 -23.45
N ALA A 84 4.06 -20.58 -24.08
CA ALA A 84 4.01 -20.26 -25.50
C ALA A 84 3.97 -21.52 -26.39
N LEU A 85 4.66 -22.61 -25.96
CA LEU A 85 4.65 -23.89 -26.64
C LEU A 85 3.38 -24.71 -26.33
N ASN A 86 2.93 -24.70 -25.09
CA ASN A 86 1.71 -25.37 -24.65
C ASN A 86 0.92 -24.50 -23.66
N PRO A 87 -0.05 -23.70 -24.11
CA PRO A 87 -0.85 -22.82 -23.25
C PRO A 87 -1.69 -23.52 -22.17
N LYS A 88 -1.90 -24.82 -22.33
CA LYS A 88 -2.71 -25.65 -21.42
C LYS A 88 -1.86 -26.48 -20.45
N LEU A 89 -0.56 -26.23 -20.38
CA LEU A 89 0.33 -27.00 -19.49
C LEU A 89 -0.05 -26.74 -18.02
N PRO A 90 -0.44 -27.81 -17.26
CA PRO A 90 -0.98 -27.61 -15.92
C PRO A 90 0.06 -27.03 -14.95
N GLY A 91 -0.39 -26.20 -14.01
CA GLY A 91 0.42 -25.68 -12.90
C GLY A 91 1.44 -24.59 -13.27
N ILE A 92 1.73 -24.39 -14.55
CA ILE A 92 2.79 -23.45 -14.95
C ILE A 92 2.40 -22.00 -14.69
N GLN A 93 1.15 -21.65 -14.91
CA GLN A 93 0.66 -20.30 -14.56
C GLN A 93 0.79 -20.02 -13.07
N LEU A 94 0.49 -21.01 -12.21
CA LEU A 94 0.68 -20.88 -10.77
C LEU A 94 2.15 -20.65 -10.42
N ASN A 95 3.06 -21.48 -10.97
CA ASN A 95 4.50 -21.36 -10.71
C ASN A 95 5.07 -20.03 -11.22
N TRP A 96 4.65 -19.56 -12.39
CA TRP A 96 5.00 -18.23 -12.88
C TRP A 96 4.50 -17.14 -11.93
N GLY A 97 3.23 -17.19 -11.53
CA GLY A 97 2.66 -16.22 -10.59
C GLY A 97 3.38 -16.20 -9.24
N ILE A 98 3.77 -17.38 -8.73
CA ILE A 98 4.59 -17.50 -7.51
C ILE A 98 5.96 -16.82 -7.70
N ALA A 99 6.62 -17.04 -8.84
CA ALA A 99 7.92 -16.43 -9.11
C ALA A 99 7.85 -14.89 -9.19
N GLU A 100 6.83 -14.33 -9.85
CA GLU A 100 6.59 -12.88 -9.87
C GLU A 100 6.29 -12.35 -8.45
N PHE A 101 5.42 -13.04 -7.70
CA PHE A 101 5.08 -12.68 -6.31
C PHE A 101 6.32 -12.65 -5.40
N LYS A 102 7.20 -13.67 -5.50
CA LYS A 102 8.43 -13.76 -4.71
C LYS A 102 9.42 -12.64 -4.98
N GLN A 103 9.34 -12.01 -6.15
CA GLN A 103 10.12 -10.84 -6.52
C GLN A 103 9.45 -9.51 -6.11
N GLY A 104 8.28 -9.55 -5.47
CA GLY A 104 7.51 -8.36 -5.16
C GLY A 104 6.85 -7.71 -6.38
N ARG A 105 6.85 -8.37 -7.53
CA ARG A 105 6.18 -7.90 -8.74
C ARG A 105 4.69 -8.26 -8.70
N PHE A 106 4.00 -7.63 -7.77
CA PHE A 106 2.62 -7.97 -7.48
C PHE A 106 1.67 -7.75 -8.65
N HIS A 107 1.90 -6.68 -9.42
CA HIS A 107 1.06 -6.39 -10.60
C HIS A 107 1.21 -7.47 -11.68
N GLU A 108 2.42 -7.89 -11.95
CA GLU A 108 2.77 -8.92 -12.94
C GLU A 108 2.29 -10.31 -12.51
N ALA A 109 2.22 -10.57 -11.21
CA ALA A 109 1.73 -11.84 -10.66
C ALA A 109 0.22 -12.04 -10.87
N ILE A 110 -0.57 -10.97 -11.02
CA ILE A 110 -2.04 -11.05 -11.11
C ILE A 110 -2.48 -11.90 -12.30
N THR A 111 -1.95 -11.63 -13.50
CA THR A 111 -2.37 -12.31 -14.72
C THR A 111 -2.15 -13.83 -14.66
N PRO A 112 -0.94 -14.34 -14.36
CA PRO A 112 -0.72 -15.78 -14.27
C PRO A 112 -1.49 -16.42 -13.11
N LEU A 113 -1.63 -15.77 -11.95
CA LEU A 113 -2.41 -16.31 -10.83
C LEU A 113 -3.91 -16.35 -11.14
N ALA A 114 -4.45 -15.36 -11.84
CA ALA A 114 -5.84 -15.39 -12.32
C ALA A 114 -6.06 -16.53 -13.32
N GLY A 115 -5.12 -16.76 -14.24
CA GLY A 115 -5.14 -17.89 -15.16
C GLY A 115 -5.07 -19.23 -14.42
N ALA A 116 -4.23 -19.35 -13.40
CA ALA A 116 -4.14 -20.54 -12.56
C ALA A 116 -5.48 -20.81 -11.82
N LEU A 117 -6.09 -19.76 -11.26
CA LEU A 117 -7.39 -19.87 -10.59
C LEU A 117 -8.53 -20.18 -11.55
N ALA A 118 -8.47 -19.71 -12.80
CA ALA A 118 -9.44 -20.06 -13.83
C ALA A 118 -9.33 -21.54 -14.26
N ALA A 119 -8.11 -22.08 -14.26
CA ALA A 119 -7.86 -23.51 -14.55
C ALA A 119 -8.26 -24.44 -13.39
N ASP A 120 -8.08 -23.98 -12.15
CA ASP A 120 -8.48 -24.68 -10.93
C ASP A 120 -9.18 -23.69 -9.98
N PRO A 121 -10.53 -23.54 -10.10
CA PRO A 121 -11.30 -22.60 -9.28
C PRO A 121 -11.28 -22.89 -7.78
N ASP A 122 -10.93 -24.10 -7.37
CA ASP A 122 -10.87 -24.54 -5.97
C ASP A 122 -9.49 -24.37 -5.34
N SER A 123 -8.49 -23.95 -6.14
CA SER A 123 -7.14 -23.70 -5.66
C SER A 123 -7.08 -22.59 -4.61
N ALA A 124 -7.06 -22.97 -3.34
CA ALA A 124 -6.88 -22.01 -2.24
C ALA A 124 -5.54 -21.27 -2.35
N GLN A 125 -4.49 -21.93 -2.83
CA GLN A 125 -3.18 -21.32 -3.02
C GLN A 125 -3.20 -20.22 -4.09
N ALA A 126 -3.73 -20.53 -5.27
CA ALA A 126 -3.84 -19.55 -6.36
C ALA A 126 -4.69 -18.34 -5.92
N ARG A 127 -5.82 -18.58 -5.25
CA ARG A 127 -6.72 -17.54 -4.75
C ARG A 127 -6.06 -16.65 -3.69
N THR A 128 -5.33 -17.25 -2.75
CA THR A 128 -4.59 -16.52 -1.71
C THR A 128 -3.54 -15.63 -2.33
N LEU A 129 -2.69 -16.20 -3.20
CA LEU A 129 -1.61 -15.45 -3.85
C LEU A 129 -2.16 -14.34 -4.76
N LEU A 130 -3.26 -14.60 -5.48
CA LEU A 130 -3.93 -13.59 -6.30
C LEU A 130 -4.45 -12.44 -5.43
N GLY A 131 -5.13 -12.74 -4.32
CA GLY A 131 -5.61 -11.73 -3.38
C GLY A 131 -4.48 -10.90 -2.78
N LEU A 132 -3.39 -11.55 -2.35
CA LEU A 132 -2.20 -10.85 -1.82
C LEU A 132 -1.48 -10.03 -2.90
N SER A 133 -1.44 -10.53 -4.15
CA SER A 133 -0.88 -9.77 -5.28
C SER A 133 -1.72 -8.52 -5.59
N CYS A 134 -3.04 -8.65 -5.58
CA CYS A 134 -3.95 -7.51 -5.73
C CYS A 134 -3.74 -6.48 -4.60
N TYR A 135 -3.55 -6.93 -3.35
CA TYR A 135 -3.24 -6.03 -2.22
C TYR A 135 -1.92 -5.29 -2.44
N GLY A 136 -0.84 -6.00 -2.78
CA GLY A 136 0.47 -5.41 -3.07
C GLY A 136 0.46 -4.46 -4.27
N ALA A 137 -0.38 -4.74 -5.27
CA ALA A 137 -0.62 -3.89 -6.44
C ALA A 137 -1.61 -2.73 -6.16
N LYS A 138 -2.07 -2.56 -4.90
CA LYS A 138 -3.06 -1.55 -4.47
C LYS A 138 -4.43 -1.68 -5.14
N GLN A 139 -4.77 -2.85 -5.66
CA GLN A 139 -6.09 -3.20 -6.19
C GLN A 139 -6.96 -3.75 -5.06
N PHE A 140 -7.28 -2.89 -4.07
CA PHE A 140 -7.84 -3.31 -2.79
C PHE A 140 -9.23 -3.94 -2.90
N ALA A 141 -10.07 -3.48 -3.82
CA ALA A 141 -11.39 -4.06 -4.05
C ALA A 141 -11.30 -5.52 -4.54
N GLU A 142 -10.40 -5.81 -5.50
CA GLU A 142 -10.17 -7.17 -5.97
C GLU A 142 -9.49 -8.02 -4.89
N ALA A 143 -8.53 -7.47 -4.15
CA ALA A 143 -7.89 -8.15 -3.02
C ALA A 143 -8.95 -8.63 -2.03
N SER A 144 -9.85 -7.76 -1.58
CA SER A 144 -10.91 -8.11 -0.63
C SER A 144 -11.83 -9.21 -1.14
N LYS A 145 -12.18 -9.20 -2.43
CA LYS A 145 -13.02 -10.22 -3.07
C LYS A 145 -12.39 -11.62 -3.03
N TYR A 146 -11.11 -11.74 -3.38
CA TYR A 146 -10.42 -13.03 -3.36
C TYR A 146 -10.14 -13.52 -1.95
N LEU A 147 -9.66 -12.63 -1.06
CA LEU A 147 -9.29 -12.97 0.31
C LEU A 147 -10.51 -13.33 1.17
N ALA A 148 -11.68 -12.72 0.97
CA ALA A 148 -12.90 -13.05 1.70
C ALA A 148 -13.30 -14.52 1.56
N VAL A 149 -13.07 -15.12 0.39
CA VAL A 149 -13.34 -16.55 0.17
C VAL A 149 -12.38 -17.42 0.98
N VAL A 150 -11.09 -17.05 1.00
CA VAL A 150 -10.07 -17.83 1.70
C VAL A 150 -10.23 -17.73 3.22
N VAL A 151 -10.49 -16.54 3.75
CA VAL A 151 -10.70 -16.31 5.20
C VAL A 151 -11.89 -17.12 5.73
N LYS A 152 -12.95 -17.30 4.94
CA LYS A 152 -14.09 -18.17 5.33
C LYS A 152 -13.69 -19.63 5.52
N THR A 153 -12.74 -20.13 4.72
CA THR A 153 -12.25 -21.51 4.82
C THR A 153 -11.13 -21.68 5.83
N GLN A 154 -10.46 -20.58 6.21
CA GLN A 154 -9.36 -20.53 7.17
C GLN A 154 -9.60 -19.51 8.27
N PRO A 155 -10.64 -19.64 9.11
CA PRO A 155 -11.07 -18.62 10.06
C PRO A 155 -10.02 -18.32 11.15
N SER A 156 -9.12 -19.24 11.42
CA SER A 156 -8.00 -19.07 12.37
C SER A 156 -6.80 -18.34 11.83
N ASN A 157 -6.76 -18.06 10.51
CA ASN A 157 -5.64 -17.34 9.89
C ASN A 157 -5.80 -15.83 10.09
N THR A 158 -5.36 -15.37 11.26
CA THR A 158 -5.48 -13.96 11.68
C THR A 158 -4.72 -13.02 10.75
N GLU A 159 -3.55 -13.42 10.24
CA GLU A 159 -2.76 -12.59 9.35
C GLU A 159 -3.48 -12.35 8.01
N LEU A 160 -4.08 -13.39 7.45
CA LEU A 160 -4.85 -13.25 6.23
C LEU A 160 -6.12 -12.40 6.44
N ARG A 161 -6.76 -12.54 7.61
CA ARG A 161 -7.90 -11.72 8.01
C ARG A 161 -7.53 -10.24 8.14
N LYS A 162 -6.35 -9.92 8.68
CA LYS A 162 -5.84 -8.53 8.73
C LYS A 162 -5.69 -7.94 7.33
N VAL A 163 -5.09 -8.68 6.40
CA VAL A 163 -4.95 -8.21 5.02
C VAL A 163 -6.30 -8.02 4.34
N LEU A 164 -7.27 -8.91 4.59
CA LEU A 164 -8.65 -8.73 4.11
C LEU A 164 -9.26 -7.44 4.69
N ALA A 165 -9.20 -7.26 6.01
CA ALA A 165 -9.78 -6.10 6.69
C ALA A 165 -9.19 -4.79 6.18
N GLN A 166 -7.86 -4.73 6.02
CA GLN A 166 -7.16 -3.58 5.44
C GLN A 166 -7.53 -3.36 3.97
N SER A 167 -7.68 -4.44 3.18
CA SER A 167 -8.15 -4.35 1.81
C SER A 167 -9.54 -3.73 1.73
N CYS A 168 -10.45 -4.15 2.62
CA CYS A 168 -11.80 -3.58 2.72
C CYS A 168 -11.76 -2.10 3.08
N LEU A 169 -10.95 -1.71 4.07
CA LEU A 169 -10.80 -0.33 4.52
C LEU A 169 -10.29 0.57 3.39
N LEU A 170 -9.20 0.17 2.74
CA LEU A 170 -8.57 0.91 1.64
C LEU A 170 -9.44 0.96 0.37
N ALA A 171 -10.30 -0.04 0.18
CA ALA A 171 -11.35 -0.05 -0.86
C ALA A 171 -12.58 0.78 -0.46
N LYS A 172 -12.59 1.40 0.72
CA LYS A 172 -13.74 2.12 1.30
C LYS A 172 -14.99 1.24 1.51
N ASN A 173 -14.80 -0.08 1.57
CA ASN A 173 -15.85 -1.01 1.98
C ASN A 173 -15.85 -1.13 3.50
N TYR A 174 -16.31 -0.08 4.15
CA TYR A 174 -16.21 0.10 5.60
C TYR A 174 -16.97 -0.97 6.40
N SER A 175 -18.11 -1.45 5.90
CA SER A 175 -18.85 -2.51 6.58
C SER A 175 -18.12 -3.85 6.59
N CYS A 176 -17.41 -4.18 5.50
CA CYS A 176 -16.52 -5.32 5.46
C CYS A 176 -15.34 -5.12 6.43
N ALA A 177 -14.71 -3.95 6.43
CA ALA A 177 -13.59 -3.63 7.30
C ALA A 177 -13.99 -3.75 8.77
N GLU A 178 -15.11 -3.14 9.18
CA GLU A 178 -15.66 -3.26 10.54
C GLU A 178 -15.87 -4.71 10.95
N SER A 179 -16.53 -5.50 10.10
CA SER A 179 -16.80 -6.91 10.39
C SER A 179 -15.52 -7.71 10.65
N GLU A 180 -14.50 -7.53 9.82
CA GLU A 180 -13.26 -8.28 9.95
C GLU A 180 -12.38 -7.77 11.11
N PHE A 181 -12.30 -6.45 11.34
CA PHE A 181 -11.58 -5.91 12.49
C PHE A 181 -12.26 -6.30 13.82
N ARG A 182 -13.58 -6.34 13.86
CA ARG A 182 -14.33 -6.84 15.03
C ARG A 182 -13.95 -8.28 15.39
N GLN A 183 -13.76 -9.16 14.41
CA GLN A 183 -13.28 -10.53 14.64
C GLN A 183 -11.84 -10.54 15.18
N ILE A 184 -10.98 -9.63 14.70
CA ILE A 184 -9.60 -9.52 15.18
C ILE A 184 -9.58 -9.03 16.63
N VAL A 185 -10.34 -7.99 16.96
CA VAL A 185 -10.47 -7.44 18.33
C VAL A 185 -11.05 -8.47 19.30
N GLN A 186 -12.04 -9.28 18.87
CA GLN A 186 -12.58 -10.36 19.69
C GLN A 186 -11.53 -11.43 20.02
N GLN A 187 -10.61 -11.73 19.11
CA GLN A 187 -9.54 -12.70 19.33
C GLN A 187 -8.36 -12.08 20.10
N ASN A 188 -8.10 -10.81 19.91
CA ASN A 188 -7.03 -10.07 20.58
C ASN A 188 -7.51 -8.66 20.97
N PRO A 189 -8.15 -8.53 22.17
CA PRO A 189 -8.67 -7.26 22.68
C PRO A 189 -7.57 -6.20 22.95
N ASP A 190 -6.32 -6.62 23.06
CA ASP A 190 -5.18 -5.74 23.30
C ASP A 190 -4.46 -5.31 22.00
N SER A 191 -5.13 -5.43 20.86
CA SER A 191 -4.59 -4.98 19.58
C SER A 191 -4.93 -3.50 19.30
N ALA A 192 -4.07 -2.58 19.76
CA ALA A 192 -4.26 -1.15 19.51
C ALA A 192 -4.47 -0.83 18.02
N SER A 193 -3.67 -1.44 17.13
CA SER A 193 -3.81 -1.23 15.69
C SER A 193 -5.15 -1.71 15.12
N ALA A 194 -5.72 -2.80 15.66
CA ALA A 194 -7.04 -3.27 15.21
C ALA A 194 -8.14 -2.31 15.66
N HIS A 195 -8.07 -1.78 16.88
CA HIS A 195 -8.98 -0.76 17.37
C HIS A 195 -8.91 0.52 16.53
N VAL A 196 -7.70 1.02 16.20
CA VAL A 196 -7.53 2.21 15.33
C VAL A 196 -8.21 1.99 13.98
N LEU A 197 -7.88 0.88 13.28
CA LEU A 197 -8.41 0.60 11.95
C LEU A 197 -9.93 0.33 11.96
N MET A 198 -10.45 -0.24 13.04
CA MET A 198 -11.89 -0.38 13.24
C MET A 198 -12.56 0.99 13.45
N GLY A 199 -11.92 1.88 14.22
CA GLY A 199 -12.36 3.25 14.40
C GLY A 199 -12.38 4.03 13.08
N GLU A 200 -11.35 3.89 12.23
CA GLU A 200 -11.32 4.50 10.90
C GLU A 200 -12.48 4.00 10.01
N ALA A 201 -12.76 2.70 10.04
CA ALA A 201 -13.88 2.13 9.31
C ALA A 201 -15.24 2.68 9.79
N LEU A 202 -15.41 2.80 11.09
CA LEU A 202 -16.62 3.37 11.72
C LEU A 202 -16.78 4.85 11.36
N ASP A 203 -15.71 5.65 11.40
CA ASP A 203 -15.79 7.06 10.99
C ASP A 203 -16.09 7.20 9.49
N GLY A 204 -15.54 6.34 8.65
CA GLY A 204 -15.88 6.25 7.23
C GLY A 204 -17.36 5.94 6.95
N MET A 205 -18.06 5.30 7.91
CA MET A 205 -19.50 5.08 7.89
C MET A 205 -20.30 6.19 8.59
N SER A 206 -19.65 7.30 8.96
CA SER A 206 -20.24 8.40 9.76
C SER A 206 -20.74 7.96 11.14
N ARG A 207 -20.20 6.88 11.69
CA ARG A 207 -20.46 6.36 13.04
C ARG A 207 -19.42 6.89 14.04
N THR A 208 -19.19 8.21 14.00
CA THR A 208 -18.14 8.88 14.77
C THR A 208 -18.18 8.60 16.28
N PRO A 209 -19.35 8.51 16.98
CA PRO A 209 -19.35 8.17 18.39
C PRO A 209 -18.76 6.78 18.69
N GLU A 210 -19.01 5.79 17.83
CA GLU A 210 -18.46 4.45 17.98
C GLU A 210 -16.97 4.41 17.61
N ALA A 211 -16.55 5.20 16.62
CA ALA A 211 -15.15 5.37 16.29
C ALA A 211 -14.34 5.95 17.47
N ILE A 212 -14.89 6.91 18.20
CA ILE A 212 -14.28 7.47 19.41
C ILE A 212 -14.05 6.37 20.46
N VAL A 213 -15.02 5.46 20.68
CA VAL A 213 -14.87 4.33 21.62
C VAL A 213 -13.70 3.43 21.23
N GLU A 214 -13.56 3.13 19.95
CA GLU A 214 -12.45 2.29 19.46
C GLU A 214 -11.08 3.00 19.60
N PHE A 215 -10.99 4.28 19.27
CA PHE A 215 -9.76 5.04 19.50
C PHE A 215 -9.41 5.20 20.98
N GLN A 216 -10.41 5.32 21.88
CA GLN A 216 -10.20 5.29 23.33
C GLN A 216 -9.64 3.94 23.79
N ALA A 217 -10.17 2.83 23.25
CA ALA A 217 -9.63 1.50 23.53
C ALA A 217 -8.18 1.38 23.05
N ALA A 218 -7.86 1.85 21.84
CA ALA A 218 -6.50 1.89 21.33
C ALA A 218 -5.54 2.70 22.23
N ALA A 219 -5.95 3.91 22.63
CA ALA A 219 -5.15 4.77 23.51
C ALA A 219 -4.93 4.17 24.91
N LYS A 220 -5.91 3.40 25.41
CA LYS A 220 -5.78 2.68 26.68
C LYS A 220 -4.77 1.54 26.60
N VAL A 221 -4.76 0.80 25.48
CA VAL A 221 -3.85 -0.34 25.26
C VAL A 221 -2.43 0.14 24.96
N ALA A 222 -2.29 1.17 24.13
CA ALA A 222 -1.01 1.70 23.71
C ALA A 222 -0.96 3.24 23.86
N PRO A 223 -0.84 3.77 25.10
CA PRO A 223 -0.98 5.19 25.39
C PRO A 223 0.14 6.06 24.81
N ARG A 224 1.23 5.45 24.33
CA ARG A 224 2.37 6.13 23.70
C ARG A 224 2.55 5.79 22.22
N GLU A 225 1.56 5.12 21.64
CA GLU A 225 1.59 4.87 20.19
C GLU A 225 1.33 6.18 19.45
N PRO A 226 2.23 6.60 18.55
CA PRO A 226 2.07 7.82 17.77
C PRO A 226 0.74 7.82 16.99
N ASP A 227 0.19 9.00 16.79
CA ASP A 227 -1.04 9.26 16.03
C ASP A 227 -2.35 8.69 16.62
N VAL A 228 -2.31 7.85 17.65
CA VAL A 228 -3.52 7.30 18.28
C VAL A 228 -4.28 8.40 19.02
N ASN A 229 -3.59 9.17 19.84
CA ASN A 229 -4.20 10.30 20.56
C ASN A 229 -4.57 11.44 19.60
N PHE A 230 -3.82 11.63 18.52
CA PHE A 230 -4.19 12.57 17.46
C PHE A 230 -5.51 12.16 16.79
N GLY A 231 -5.66 10.89 16.38
CA GLY A 231 -6.88 10.37 15.78
C GLY A 231 -8.10 10.50 16.70
N LEU A 232 -7.93 10.18 17.98
CA LEU A 232 -8.97 10.39 19.00
C LEU A 232 -9.37 11.86 19.11
N GLY A 233 -8.40 12.74 19.26
CA GLY A 233 -8.63 14.17 19.36
C GLY A 233 -9.31 14.76 18.11
N TYR A 234 -8.94 14.29 16.92
CA TYR A 234 -9.60 14.69 15.68
C TYR A 234 -11.09 14.31 15.63
N LEU A 235 -11.45 13.08 16.03
CA LEU A 235 -12.83 12.63 16.06
C LEU A 235 -13.67 13.38 17.12
N GLN A 236 -13.08 13.66 18.27
CA GLN A 236 -13.68 14.48 19.32
C GLN A 236 -13.90 15.93 18.85
N TRP A 237 -12.89 16.52 18.21
CA TRP A 237 -13.00 17.87 17.62
C TRP A 237 -14.10 17.94 16.54
N LYS A 238 -14.13 16.95 15.64
CA LYS A 238 -15.16 16.80 14.59
C LYS A 238 -16.56 16.69 15.18
N SER A 239 -16.68 16.10 16.38
CA SER A 239 -17.93 15.97 17.13
C SER A 239 -18.21 17.16 18.07
N HIS A 240 -17.42 18.24 17.98
CA HIS A 240 -17.51 19.42 18.82
C HIS A 240 -17.24 19.21 20.33
N HIS A 241 -16.63 18.08 20.71
CA HIS A 241 -16.18 17.79 22.07
C HIS A 241 -14.80 18.40 22.29
N TYR A 242 -14.72 19.74 22.30
CA TYR A 242 -13.45 20.47 22.26
C TYR A 242 -12.58 20.27 23.50
N ASP A 243 -13.18 20.13 24.69
CA ASP A 243 -12.42 19.89 25.92
C ASP A 243 -11.71 18.53 25.89
N ASP A 244 -12.41 17.48 25.47
CA ASP A 244 -11.84 16.14 25.32
C ASP A 244 -10.77 16.12 24.21
N ALA A 245 -11.04 16.76 23.08
CA ALA A 245 -10.10 16.88 21.98
C ALA A 245 -8.78 17.57 22.40
N LYS A 246 -8.90 18.64 23.21
CA LYS A 246 -7.75 19.36 23.77
C LYS A 246 -6.86 18.42 24.58
N VAL A 247 -7.45 17.60 25.45
CA VAL A 247 -6.71 16.61 26.24
C VAL A 247 -6.02 15.58 25.34
N SER A 248 -6.73 15.06 24.36
CA SER A 248 -6.18 14.07 23.41
C SER A 248 -5.02 14.64 22.60
N PHE A 249 -5.14 15.85 22.06
CA PHE A 249 -4.03 16.50 21.34
C PHE A 249 -2.84 16.82 22.25
N GLN A 250 -3.07 17.18 23.52
CA GLN A 250 -2.00 17.37 24.50
C GLN A 250 -1.28 16.07 24.81
N ASN A 251 -2.00 14.95 24.89
CA ASN A 251 -1.41 13.62 25.04
C ASN A 251 -0.53 13.26 23.84
N GLU A 252 -0.97 13.59 22.62
CA GLU A 252 -0.13 13.40 21.42
C GLU A 252 1.15 14.26 21.48
N LEU A 253 1.03 15.53 21.89
CA LEU A 253 2.20 16.41 22.05
C LEU A 253 3.15 15.98 23.18
N ALA A 254 2.69 15.15 24.13
CA ALA A 254 3.56 14.52 25.12
C ALA A 254 4.40 13.36 24.53
N ILE A 255 3.98 12.82 23.38
CA ILE A 255 4.69 11.79 22.61
C ILE A 255 5.59 12.45 21.57
N ASP A 256 4.99 13.27 20.70
CA ASP A 256 5.68 14.10 19.70
C ASP A 256 5.39 15.60 19.94
N PRO A 257 6.26 16.34 20.62
CA PRO A 257 6.08 17.77 20.87
C PRO A 257 6.00 18.62 19.60
N ASN A 258 6.36 18.07 18.45
CA ASN A 258 6.40 18.75 17.17
C ASN A 258 5.30 18.28 16.20
N HIS A 259 4.31 17.52 16.67
CA HIS A 259 3.20 17.05 15.86
C HIS A 259 2.36 18.22 15.33
N ALA A 260 2.66 18.66 14.10
CA ALA A 260 2.15 19.91 13.53
C ALA A 260 0.61 19.97 13.45
N GLN A 261 -0.05 18.85 13.15
CA GLN A 261 -1.52 18.82 13.05
C GLN A 261 -2.17 18.94 14.44
N ALA A 262 -1.63 18.27 15.46
CA ALA A 262 -2.13 18.42 16.83
C ALA A 262 -1.99 19.88 17.32
N LEU A 263 -0.85 20.51 17.02
CA LEU A 263 -0.63 21.94 17.29
C LEU A 263 -1.67 22.81 16.57
N ALA A 264 -1.95 22.55 15.29
CA ALA A 264 -2.93 23.32 14.52
C ALA A 264 -4.35 23.21 15.12
N TYR A 265 -4.80 21.99 15.49
CA TYR A 265 -6.12 21.79 16.11
C TYR A 265 -6.20 22.42 17.52
N LEU A 266 -5.11 22.39 18.29
CA LEU A 266 -5.05 23.13 19.56
C LEU A 266 -5.13 24.64 19.34
N GLY A 267 -4.54 25.14 18.25
CA GLY A 267 -4.69 26.54 17.84
C GLY A 267 -6.14 26.88 17.51
N ASP A 268 -6.84 26.07 16.73
CA ASP A 268 -8.26 26.24 16.42
C ASP A 268 -9.15 26.21 17.68
N ILE A 269 -8.90 25.27 18.59
CA ILE A 269 -9.63 25.21 19.88
C ILE A 269 -9.39 26.49 20.67
N ALA A 270 -8.14 26.94 20.79
CA ALA A 270 -7.82 28.19 21.52
C ALA A 270 -8.47 29.44 20.89
N MET A 271 -8.62 29.48 19.54
CA MET A 271 -9.40 30.52 18.86
C MET A 271 -10.87 30.50 19.26
N LYS A 272 -11.48 29.30 19.33
CA LYS A 272 -12.88 29.12 19.78
C LYS A 272 -13.10 29.54 21.23
N GLU A 273 -12.06 29.36 22.07
CA GLU A 273 -12.01 29.86 23.45
C GLU A 273 -11.71 31.36 23.55
N ASN A 274 -11.50 32.07 22.42
CA ASN A 274 -11.04 33.46 22.33
C ASN A 274 -9.66 33.71 22.99
N ASN A 275 -8.86 32.63 23.15
CA ASN A 275 -7.50 32.73 23.67
C ASN A 275 -6.50 32.90 22.52
N PHE A 276 -6.54 34.09 21.89
CA PHE A 276 -5.73 34.38 20.69
C PHE A 276 -4.22 34.35 20.95
N GLY A 277 -3.77 34.58 22.19
CA GLY A 277 -2.35 34.49 22.55
C GLY A 277 -1.85 33.07 22.51
N GLN A 278 -2.62 32.14 23.06
CA GLN A 278 -2.28 30.70 23.02
C GLN A 278 -2.46 30.13 21.61
N ALA A 279 -3.51 30.56 20.89
CA ALA A 279 -3.72 30.17 19.49
C ALA A 279 -2.53 30.54 18.63
N LEU A 280 -2.02 31.79 18.75
CA LEU A 280 -0.84 32.24 18.01
C LEU A 280 0.37 31.33 18.26
N ALA A 281 0.69 31.05 19.54
CA ALA A 281 1.83 30.22 19.90
C ALA A 281 1.75 28.79 19.32
N TYR A 282 0.56 28.18 19.32
CA TYR A 282 0.36 26.86 18.72
C TYR A 282 0.47 26.89 17.20
N LEU A 283 -0.15 27.88 16.54
CA LEU A 283 -0.18 27.97 15.08
C LEU A 283 1.18 28.32 14.49
N GLU A 284 1.94 29.25 15.12
CA GLU A 284 3.30 29.57 14.72
C GLU A 284 4.21 28.31 14.79
N LYS A 285 4.08 27.55 15.87
CA LYS A 285 4.83 26.30 16.00
C LYS A 285 4.39 25.28 14.94
N ALA A 286 3.08 25.15 14.65
CA ALA A 286 2.57 24.24 13.63
C ALA A 286 3.15 24.53 12.24
N VAL A 287 3.14 25.81 11.81
CA VAL A 287 3.66 26.19 10.48
C VAL A 287 5.19 26.11 10.39
N GLN A 288 5.91 26.22 11.51
CA GLN A 288 7.35 25.99 11.57
C GLN A 288 7.70 24.50 11.36
N GLN A 289 6.89 23.60 11.93
CA GLN A 289 7.12 22.15 11.79
C GLN A 289 6.66 21.63 10.42
N ARG A 290 5.62 22.23 9.84
CA ARG A 290 5.02 21.75 8.61
C ARG A 290 4.56 22.91 7.74
N THR A 291 5.39 23.28 6.77
CA THR A 291 5.20 24.46 5.91
C THR A 291 4.12 24.29 4.83
N ASP A 292 3.58 23.09 4.65
CA ASP A 292 2.51 22.78 3.71
C ASP A 292 1.12 22.63 4.38
N LEU A 293 1.00 22.96 5.68
CA LEU A 293 -0.23 22.83 6.44
C LEU A 293 -1.14 24.03 6.24
N ARG A 294 -1.89 24.02 5.14
CA ARG A 294 -2.76 25.15 4.72
C ARG A 294 -3.68 25.67 5.82
N VAL A 295 -4.33 24.76 6.57
CA VAL A 295 -5.29 25.13 7.63
C VAL A 295 -4.60 25.94 8.72
N ALA A 296 -3.38 25.56 9.12
CA ALA A 296 -2.63 26.32 10.12
C ALA A 296 -2.31 27.73 9.65
N TYR A 297 -1.98 27.95 8.38
CA TYR A 297 -1.76 29.29 7.82
C TYR A 297 -3.06 30.12 7.75
N LEU A 298 -4.19 29.49 7.43
CA LEU A 298 -5.49 30.16 7.45
C LEU A 298 -5.82 30.67 8.86
N ASP A 299 -5.72 29.78 9.85
CA ASP A 299 -6.04 30.09 11.23
C ASP A 299 -5.05 31.11 11.83
N LEU A 300 -3.74 30.97 11.49
CA LEU A 300 -2.71 31.93 11.85
C LEU A 300 -3.06 33.33 11.30
N GLY A 301 -3.48 33.41 10.04
CA GLY A 301 -3.94 34.68 9.44
C GLY A 301 -5.12 35.29 10.19
N VAL A 302 -6.09 34.46 10.61
CA VAL A 302 -7.25 34.94 11.39
C VAL A 302 -6.81 35.44 12.76
N VAL A 303 -5.97 34.70 13.49
CA VAL A 303 -5.47 35.14 14.82
C VAL A 303 -4.69 36.45 14.72
N LEU A 304 -3.81 36.57 13.72
CA LEU A 304 -3.02 37.77 13.50
C LEU A 304 -3.92 39.01 13.13
N MET A 305 -5.01 38.76 12.39
CA MET A 305 -6.02 39.82 12.14
C MET A 305 -6.66 40.31 13.44
N GLU A 306 -7.09 39.45 14.34
CA GLU A 306 -7.68 39.79 15.62
C GLU A 306 -6.70 40.55 16.52
N GLN A 307 -5.41 40.25 16.42
CA GLN A 307 -4.34 40.96 17.12
C GLN A 307 -3.86 42.24 16.39
N LYS A 308 -4.46 42.55 15.22
CA LYS A 308 -4.11 43.71 14.37
C LYS A 308 -2.69 43.67 13.79
N HIS A 309 -2.07 42.48 13.71
CA HIS A 309 -0.79 42.25 13.04
C HIS A 309 -1.07 42.04 11.54
N TYR A 310 -1.56 43.10 10.87
CA TYR A 310 -2.10 43.02 9.51
C TYR A 310 -1.09 42.57 8.44
N PRO A 311 0.18 43.03 8.44
CA PRO A 311 1.17 42.56 7.46
C PRO A 311 1.43 41.05 7.55
N GLU A 312 1.59 40.55 8.75
CA GLU A 312 1.83 39.13 9.03
C GLU A 312 0.58 38.30 8.70
N ALA A 313 -0.61 38.79 9.03
CA ALA A 313 -1.88 38.18 8.68
C ALA A 313 -2.02 38.01 7.15
N MET A 314 -1.69 39.09 6.41
CA MET A 314 -1.71 39.05 4.94
C MET A 314 -0.77 37.98 4.38
N ALA A 315 0.46 37.91 4.88
CA ALA A 315 1.44 36.91 4.46
C ALA A 315 0.97 35.46 4.73
N ALA A 316 0.38 35.23 5.91
CA ALA A 316 -0.17 33.92 6.27
C ALA A 316 -1.34 33.53 5.35
N LEU A 317 -2.31 34.43 5.12
CA LEU A 317 -3.46 34.17 4.24
C LEU A 317 -3.04 33.95 2.78
N GLN A 318 -2.06 34.71 2.27
CA GLN A 318 -1.49 34.50 0.94
C GLN A 318 -0.80 33.14 0.82
N THR A 319 -0.14 32.71 1.89
CA THR A 319 0.46 31.37 1.93
C THR A 319 -0.61 30.29 1.90
N ALA A 320 -1.70 30.44 2.66
CA ALA A 320 -2.85 29.52 2.61
C ALA A 320 -3.47 29.43 1.20
N ILE A 321 -3.61 30.56 0.50
CA ILE A 321 -4.08 30.61 -0.90
C ILE A 321 -3.10 29.89 -1.84
N LYS A 322 -1.79 30.13 -1.67
CA LYS A 322 -0.76 29.48 -2.50
C LYS A 322 -0.75 27.97 -2.36
N LEU A 323 -0.99 27.47 -1.13
CA LEU A 323 -1.02 26.03 -0.84
C LEU A 323 -2.26 25.35 -1.44
N ASP A 324 -3.40 26.03 -1.47
CA ASP A 324 -4.60 25.56 -2.19
C ASP A 324 -5.43 26.74 -2.68
N PRO A 325 -5.27 27.15 -3.95
CA PRO A 325 -5.98 28.27 -4.54
C PRO A 325 -7.43 27.96 -4.89
N THR A 326 -7.89 26.74 -4.73
CA THR A 326 -9.27 26.32 -5.05
C THR A 326 -10.24 26.53 -3.89
N ARG A 327 -9.74 26.83 -2.69
CA ARG A 327 -10.54 27.00 -1.49
C ARG A 327 -10.90 28.47 -1.27
N PRO A 328 -12.18 28.82 -1.12
CA PRO A 328 -12.62 30.22 -1.02
C PRO A 328 -12.33 30.88 0.33
N ASP A 329 -12.13 30.12 1.40
CA ASP A 329 -12.05 30.58 2.79
C ASP A 329 -10.89 31.57 3.02
N ALA A 330 -9.68 31.29 2.52
CA ALA A 330 -8.54 32.19 2.66
C ALA A 330 -8.72 33.50 1.85
N HIS A 331 -9.28 33.40 0.65
CA HIS A 331 -9.68 34.61 -0.14
C HIS A 331 -10.70 35.47 0.60
N PHE A 332 -11.71 34.82 1.22
CA PHE A 332 -12.68 35.53 2.03
C PHE A 332 -12.03 36.27 3.21
N ARG A 333 -11.11 35.62 3.94
CA ARG A 333 -10.40 36.27 5.07
C ARG A 333 -9.49 37.39 4.58
N LEU A 334 -8.79 37.24 3.48
CA LEU A 334 -7.94 38.25 2.88
C LEU A 334 -8.78 39.45 2.40
N GLY A 335 -9.94 39.23 1.79
CA GLY A 335 -10.89 40.27 1.42
C GLY A 335 -11.37 41.07 2.64
N ARG A 336 -11.69 40.40 3.75
CA ARG A 336 -12.04 41.04 5.03
C ARG A 336 -10.88 41.87 5.61
N LEU A 337 -9.64 41.38 5.48
CA LEU A 337 -8.44 42.10 5.90
C LEU A 337 -8.28 43.40 5.08
N TYR A 338 -8.36 43.32 3.75
CA TYR A 338 -8.30 44.54 2.90
C TYR A 338 -9.44 45.52 3.19
N GLN A 339 -10.64 45.03 3.48
CA GLN A 339 -11.76 45.87 3.89
C GLN A 339 -11.48 46.62 5.22
N ALA A 340 -10.88 45.91 6.20
CA ALA A 340 -10.47 46.52 7.47
C ALA A 340 -9.36 47.59 7.32
N LEU A 341 -8.50 47.41 6.30
CA LEU A 341 -7.45 48.38 5.94
C LEU A 341 -7.95 49.53 5.04
N GLY A 342 -9.24 49.57 4.68
CA GLY A 342 -9.82 50.60 3.81
C GLY A 342 -9.46 50.44 2.32
N ASN A 343 -8.89 49.28 1.94
CA ASN A 343 -8.49 48.99 0.56
C ASN A 343 -9.63 48.30 -0.20
N ALA A 344 -10.64 49.04 -0.59
CA ALA A 344 -11.85 48.55 -1.21
C ALA A 344 -11.61 47.81 -2.57
N PRO A 345 -10.70 48.25 -3.47
CA PRO A 345 -10.47 47.57 -4.74
C PRO A 345 -9.91 46.17 -4.55
N GLU A 346 -8.94 45.97 -3.68
CA GLU A 346 -8.35 44.66 -3.38
C GLU A 346 -9.34 43.75 -2.65
N ALA A 347 -10.14 44.32 -1.71
CA ALA A 347 -11.21 43.56 -1.06
C ALA A 347 -12.22 43.02 -2.07
N GLU A 348 -12.65 43.81 -3.05
CA GLU A 348 -13.59 43.37 -4.09
C GLU A 348 -12.99 42.29 -5.01
N ARG A 349 -11.70 42.38 -5.33
CA ARG A 349 -11.01 41.33 -6.09
C ARG A 349 -11.04 39.98 -5.38
N GLU A 350 -10.75 39.99 -4.07
CA GLU A 350 -10.75 38.74 -3.27
C GLU A 350 -12.18 38.19 -3.13
N PHE A 351 -13.20 39.04 -2.92
CA PHE A 351 -14.59 38.57 -2.87
C PHE A 351 -15.12 38.10 -4.23
N ALA A 352 -14.67 38.70 -5.32
CA ALA A 352 -14.98 38.20 -6.66
C ALA A 352 -14.39 36.79 -6.87
N LYS A 353 -13.19 36.55 -6.37
CA LYS A 353 -12.58 35.22 -6.41
C LYS A 353 -13.36 34.20 -5.60
N VAL A 354 -13.87 34.56 -4.43
CA VAL A 354 -14.76 33.70 -3.63
C VAL A 354 -16.01 33.32 -4.42
N ARG A 355 -16.68 34.30 -5.08
CA ARG A 355 -17.85 34.00 -5.92
C ARG A 355 -17.53 33.06 -7.07
N GLU A 356 -16.44 33.31 -7.80
CA GLU A 356 -15.97 32.44 -8.90
C GLU A 356 -15.74 30.99 -8.43
N LEU A 357 -15.13 30.80 -7.24
CA LEU A 357 -14.85 29.48 -6.71
C LEU A 357 -16.12 28.73 -6.30
N HIS A 358 -17.08 29.40 -5.68
CA HIS A 358 -18.39 28.81 -5.36
C HIS A 358 -19.15 28.41 -6.62
N GLU A 359 -19.20 29.27 -7.65
CA GLU A 359 -19.86 28.94 -8.93
C GLU A 359 -19.25 27.68 -9.57
N LYS A 360 -17.92 27.50 -9.49
CA LYS A 360 -17.24 26.28 -9.97
C LYS A 360 -17.61 25.05 -9.15
N GLU A 361 -17.69 25.17 -7.82
CA GLU A 361 -18.10 24.06 -6.95
C GLU A 361 -19.54 23.63 -7.28
N ASP A 362 -20.48 24.57 -7.47
CA ASP A 362 -21.86 24.29 -7.83
C ASP A 362 -22.00 23.65 -9.22
N ASP A 363 -21.21 24.08 -10.20
CA ASP A 363 -21.18 23.49 -11.54
C ASP A 363 -20.68 22.05 -11.52
N VAL A 364 -19.65 21.76 -10.75
CA VAL A 364 -19.13 20.39 -10.56
C VAL A 364 -20.17 19.53 -9.85
N ALA A 365 -20.80 20.00 -8.78
CA ALA A 365 -21.85 19.28 -8.05
C ALA A 365 -23.05 18.99 -8.95
N SER A 366 -23.47 19.94 -9.80
CA SER A 366 -24.56 19.76 -10.75
C SER A 366 -24.28 18.70 -11.83
N LYS A 367 -23.02 18.59 -12.26
CA LYS A 367 -22.58 17.57 -13.24
C LYS A 367 -22.46 16.17 -12.64
N MET A 368 -22.06 16.07 -11.35
CA MET A 368 -22.00 14.78 -10.65
C MET A 368 -23.38 14.24 -10.26
N GLY A 369 -24.37 15.09 -10.09
CA GLY A 369 -25.75 14.70 -9.73
C GLY A 369 -26.63 14.26 -10.89
N LYS A 370 -26.17 14.34 -12.15
CA LYS A 370 -26.91 13.83 -13.31
C LYS A 370 -26.57 12.36 -13.52
N PRO A 371 -27.58 11.44 -13.56
CA PRO A 371 -27.33 10.08 -14.00
C PRO A 371 -26.84 10.07 -15.46
N PRO A 372 -25.99 9.13 -15.87
CA PRO A 372 -25.60 8.98 -17.28
C PRO A 372 -26.84 8.75 -18.13
N GLU A 373 -26.98 9.52 -19.22
CA GLU A 373 -28.03 9.38 -20.25
C GLU A 373 -27.88 8.05 -20.99
#